data_930bb59a86a2f2ea1e70ce250a76b6be
#
_entry.id   930bb59a86a2f2ea1e70ce250a76b6be
#
_cell.length_a   1.000
_cell.length_b   1.000
_cell.length_c   1.000
_cell.angle_alpha   90.00
_cell.angle_beta   90.00
_cell.angle_gamma   90.00
#
_symmetry.space_group_name_H-M   'P 1'
#
loop_
_entity.id
_entity.type
_entity.pdbx_description
1 polymer ?
#
loop_
_entity_poly.entity_id
_entity_poly.type
_entity_poly.pdbx_seq_one_letter_code
_entity_poly.pdbx_strand_id
1 'polypeptide(L)'
;DKNDQKLNNIDYIFKQKESNDFSIIQVYTQLFELAEIEYEIAISCNRFYLKFDPDLFDPNQLREFLIYLPKSNIYISPNRIEYRATEAPDDLLGNYAMYIDKNLDYYFSEIILENKNFSKINKEILVNLPKNLKKAVINENRKFTGYWGILNRNYVYLSENEKTDFLIDYFTISGLDDKKVLKYQINNYDIDYNFRNQPLRINTKLITRDLVKKVDGKTILNVGKVIGLQSNLFNEDERINPIEINFPNEYYYDIKFMIPKGYKIANIHDLTKEKKFISVDGNVTAQFKSSANFEKNRLSIKISEFYNSLKYEKNRYDEFRDVINAAAEFYNLEIELSKN
;
A
#
# COMPACT_ATOMS: atom_id res chain seq x y z
N ASP A 1 1.31 -26.88 -29.65
CA ASP A 1 2.05 -26.00 -30.55
C ASP A 1 3.54 -26.41 -30.54
N LYS A 2 4.25 -26.41 -31.67
CA LYS A 2 5.68 -26.78 -31.72
C LYS A 2 6.58 -25.84 -30.91
N ASN A 3 6.13 -24.63 -30.62
CA ASN A 3 6.82 -23.69 -29.75
C ASN A 3 6.71 -24.11 -28.28
N ASP A 4 5.59 -24.65 -27.81
CA ASP A 4 5.41 -25.09 -26.43
C ASP A 4 6.34 -26.25 -26.05
N GLN A 5 6.62 -27.16 -26.98
CA GLN A 5 7.56 -28.27 -26.73
C GLN A 5 9.01 -27.82 -26.52
N LYS A 6 9.43 -26.71 -27.14
CA LYS A 6 10.79 -26.15 -26.92
C LYS A 6 10.90 -25.48 -25.56
N LEU A 7 9.81 -24.82 -25.14
CA LEU A 7 9.74 -24.14 -23.84
C LEU A 7 9.70 -25.10 -22.64
N ASN A 8 9.50 -26.41 -22.88
CA ASN A 8 9.60 -27.46 -21.86
C ASN A 8 11.01 -28.06 -21.77
N ASN A 9 11.97 -27.60 -22.59
CA ASN A 9 13.34 -28.05 -22.55
C ASN A 9 14.20 -27.08 -21.72
N ILE A 10 14.75 -27.56 -20.63
CA ILE A 10 15.50 -26.75 -19.66
C ILE A 10 16.75 -26.12 -20.28
N ASP A 11 17.49 -26.85 -21.11
CA ASP A 11 18.68 -26.32 -21.81
C ASP A 11 18.28 -25.18 -22.77
N TYR A 12 17.13 -25.30 -23.41
CA TYR A 12 16.59 -24.24 -24.26
C TYR A 12 16.23 -23.01 -23.44
N ILE A 13 15.54 -23.19 -22.29
CA ILE A 13 15.16 -22.10 -21.38
C ILE A 13 16.39 -21.32 -20.90
N PHE A 14 17.42 -22.03 -20.42
CA PHE A 14 18.66 -21.39 -19.98
C PHE A 14 19.38 -20.62 -21.09
N LYS A 15 19.38 -21.18 -22.31
CA LYS A 15 20.07 -20.59 -23.46
C LYS A 15 19.32 -19.37 -24.01
N GLN A 16 17.99 -19.43 -24.10
CA GLN A 16 17.17 -18.38 -24.68
C GLN A 16 16.65 -17.39 -23.64
N LYS A 17 16.64 -17.76 -22.36
CA LYS A 17 16.03 -17.02 -21.25
C LYS A 17 14.53 -16.78 -21.45
N GLU A 18 13.86 -17.75 -22.03
CA GLU A 18 12.42 -17.76 -22.33
C GLU A 18 11.82 -19.04 -21.75
N SER A 19 10.69 -18.92 -21.07
CA SER A 19 9.92 -20.05 -20.53
C SER A 19 8.43 -19.72 -20.55
N ASN A 20 7.59 -20.74 -20.39
CA ASN A 20 6.19 -20.55 -20.02
C ASN A 20 6.04 -20.71 -18.49
N ASP A 21 4.84 -20.44 -17.98
CA ASP A 21 4.53 -20.45 -16.54
C ASP A 21 4.80 -21.80 -15.87
N PHE A 22 4.57 -22.89 -16.57
CA PHE A 22 4.83 -24.23 -16.05
C PHE A 22 6.32 -24.58 -16.06
N SER A 23 7.01 -24.27 -17.15
CA SER A 23 8.41 -24.63 -17.33
C SER A 23 9.34 -23.87 -16.38
N ILE A 24 9.01 -22.65 -16.03
CA ILE A 24 9.81 -21.91 -15.03
C ILE A 24 9.73 -22.56 -13.65
N ILE A 25 8.57 -23.10 -13.27
CA ILE A 25 8.42 -23.86 -12.02
C ILE A 25 9.34 -25.10 -12.06
N GLN A 26 9.35 -25.85 -13.17
CA GLN A 26 10.24 -27.01 -13.33
C GLN A 26 11.73 -26.64 -13.20
N VAL A 27 12.15 -25.50 -13.73
CA VAL A 27 13.52 -25.00 -13.58
C VAL A 27 13.86 -24.79 -12.10
N TYR A 28 12.98 -24.09 -11.35
CA TYR A 28 13.21 -23.84 -9.93
C TYR A 28 13.22 -25.14 -9.10
N THR A 29 12.27 -26.06 -9.34
CA THR A 29 12.20 -27.33 -8.59
C THR A 29 13.46 -28.15 -8.81
N GLN A 30 13.97 -28.26 -10.05
CA GLN A 30 15.23 -28.95 -10.30
C GLN A 30 16.44 -28.28 -9.63
N LEU A 31 16.51 -26.95 -9.62
CA LEU A 31 17.57 -26.24 -8.91
C LEU A 31 17.51 -26.49 -7.40
N PHE A 32 16.32 -26.56 -6.81
CA PHE A 32 16.17 -26.87 -5.39
C PHE A 32 16.51 -28.32 -5.06
N GLU A 33 16.16 -29.27 -5.93
CA GLU A 33 16.59 -30.67 -5.80
C GLU A 33 18.13 -30.81 -5.84
N LEU A 34 18.77 -30.13 -6.79
CA LEU A 34 20.24 -30.12 -6.88
C LEU A 34 20.90 -29.44 -5.67
N ALA A 35 20.24 -28.46 -5.07
CA ALA A 35 20.73 -27.74 -3.89
C ALA A 35 20.29 -28.40 -2.57
N GLU A 36 19.59 -29.53 -2.61
CA GLU A 36 19.01 -30.22 -1.44
C GLU A 36 18.10 -29.30 -0.59
N ILE A 37 17.40 -28.36 -1.24
CA ILE A 37 16.46 -27.46 -0.60
C ILE A 37 15.06 -28.11 -0.63
N GLU A 38 14.44 -28.23 0.54
CA GLU A 38 13.06 -28.71 0.68
C GLU A 38 12.07 -27.66 0.21
N TYR A 39 11.15 -28.07 -0.64
CA TYR A 39 10.12 -27.20 -1.23
C TYR A 39 8.79 -27.95 -1.41
N GLU A 40 7.73 -27.17 -1.55
CA GLU A 40 6.41 -27.61 -1.98
C GLU A 40 5.91 -26.72 -3.10
N ILE A 41 5.07 -27.24 -3.99
CA ILE A 41 4.37 -26.43 -4.98
C ILE A 41 3.02 -26.07 -4.39
N ALA A 42 2.74 -24.78 -4.23
CA ALA A 42 1.44 -24.28 -3.80
C ALA A 42 0.66 -23.79 -5.02
N ILE A 43 -0.53 -24.34 -5.25
CA ILE A 43 -1.37 -24.03 -6.39
C ILE A 43 -2.67 -23.40 -5.87
N SER A 44 -3.00 -22.21 -6.36
CA SER A 44 -4.16 -21.44 -5.93
C SER A 44 -4.85 -20.73 -7.10
N CYS A 45 -5.70 -19.77 -6.79
CA CYS A 45 -6.30 -18.84 -7.74
C CYS A 45 -6.36 -17.42 -7.15
N ASN A 46 -6.51 -16.43 -8.03
CA ASN A 46 -6.64 -15.05 -7.62
C ASN A 46 -7.96 -14.82 -6.86
N ARG A 47 -7.86 -14.50 -5.56
CA ARG A 47 -9.01 -14.33 -4.64
C ARG A 47 -9.92 -13.15 -4.97
N PHE A 48 -9.48 -12.22 -5.80
CA PHE A 48 -10.31 -11.10 -6.22
C PHE A 48 -11.36 -11.52 -7.28
N TYR A 49 -11.11 -12.66 -7.95
CA TYR A 49 -12.04 -13.23 -8.90
C TYR A 49 -12.75 -14.48 -8.36
N LEU A 50 -12.00 -15.32 -7.63
CA LEU A 50 -12.49 -16.57 -7.14
C LEU A 50 -11.80 -16.95 -5.82
N LYS A 51 -12.59 -17.34 -4.81
CA LYS A 51 -12.06 -17.96 -3.60
C LYS A 51 -12.00 -19.45 -3.80
N PHE A 52 -10.81 -20.02 -3.59
CA PHE A 52 -10.65 -21.46 -3.63
C PHE A 52 -11.28 -22.08 -2.38
N ASP A 53 -12.21 -23.00 -2.61
CA ASP A 53 -12.87 -23.79 -1.57
C ASP A 53 -12.37 -25.23 -1.66
N PRO A 54 -11.60 -25.74 -0.68
CA PRO A 54 -11.10 -27.12 -0.69
C PRO A 54 -12.21 -28.18 -0.73
N ASP A 55 -13.41 -27.88 -0.18
CA ASP A 55 -14.54 -28.79 -0.15
C ASP A 55 -15.23 -28.90 -1.52
N LEU A 56 -15.07 -27.89 -2.37
CA LEU A 56 -15.57 -27.84 -3.75
C LEU A 56 -14.43 -27.91 -4.76
N PHE A 57 -13.48 -28.81 -4.53
CA PHE A 57 -12.27 -28.90 -5.33
C PHE A 57 -12.53 -29.06 -6.83
N ASP A 58 -12.17 -28.05 -7.60
CA ASP A 58 -12.15 -28.06 -9.06
C ASP A 58 -10.76 -27.66 -9.56
N PRO A 59 -9.97 -28.62 -10.12
CA PRO A 59 -8.62 -28.34 -10.59
C PRO A 59 -8.54 -27.23 -11.66
N ASN A 60 -9.62 -26.99 -12.41
CA ASN A 60 -9.64 -25.93 -13.43
C ASN A 60 -9.57 -24.51 -12.85
N GLN A 61 -9.84 -24.35 -11.57
CA GLN A 61 -9.74 -23.09 -10.85
C GLN A 61 -8.30 -22.77 -10.41
N LEU A 62 -7.45 -23.80 -10.28
CA LEU A 62 -6.07 -23.69 -9.81
C LEU A 62 -5.12 -23.33 -10.96
N ARG A 63 -4.80 -22.03 -11.08
CA ARG A 63 -3.97 -21.51 -12.20
C ARG A 63 -2.76 -20.70 -11.76
N GLU A 64 -2.66 -20.38 -10.47
CA GLU A 64 -1.56 -19.61 -9.90
C GLU A 64 -0.61 -20.56 -9.17
N PHE A 65 0.66 -20.56 -9.58
CA PHE A 65 1.68 -21.45 -9.06
C PHE A 65 2.70 -20.67 -8.25
N LEU A 66 2.95 -21.15 -7.04
CA LEU A 66 4.00 -20.67 -6.15
C LEU A 66 4.90 -21.83 -5.77
N ILE A 67 6.13 -21.52 -5.40
CA ILE A 67 6.97 -22.46 -4.68
C ILE A 67 7.04 -21.99 -3.23
N TYR A 68 6.71 -22.90 -2.33
CA TYR A 68 6.75 -22.66 -0.89
C TYR A 68 7.97 -23.35 -0.28
N LEU A 69 8.72 -22.63 0.54
CA LEU A 69 9.87 -23.15 1.30
C LEU A 69 9.46 -23.29 2.77
N PRO A 70 9.05 -24.49 3.23
CA PRO A 70 8.42 -24.68 4.54
C PRO A 70 9.34 -24.32 5.71
N LYS A 71 10.65 -24.57 5.62
CA LYS A 71 11.62 -24.26 6.68
C LYS A 71 11.80 -22.76 6.94
N SER A 72 11.61 -21.94 5.93
CA SER A 72 11.79 -20.48 6.00
C SER A 72 10.49 -19.70 5.91
N ASN A 73 9.38 -20.39 5.64
CA ASN A 73 8.07 -19.81 5.37
C ASN A 73 8.11 -18.70 4.32
N ILE A 74 8.76 -19.00 3.19
CA ILE A 74 8.94 -18.08 2.07
C ILE A 74 8.19 -18.61 0.86
N TYR A 75 7.49 -17.71 0.18
CA TYR A 75 6.91 -17.97 -1.13
C TYR A 75 7.79 -17.40 -2.23
N ILE A 76 7.91 -18.14 -3.31
CA ILE A 76 8.59 -17.72 -4.55
C ILE A 76 7.56 -17.75 -5.66
N SER A 77 7.45 -16.64 -6.38
CA SER A 77 6.52 -16.46 -7.50
C SER A 77 7.30 -16.31 -8.80
N PRO A 78 7.73 -17.41 -9.44
CA PRO A 78 8.61 -17.34 -10.62
C PRO A 78 8.00 -16.58 -11.79
N ASN A 79 6.68 -16.59 -11.91
CA ASN A 79 5.93 -15.94 -12.99
C ASN A 79 5.64 -14.46 -12.75
N ARG A 80 5.95 -13.96 -11.55
CA ARG A 80 5.68 -12.58 -11.13
C ARG A 80 6.96 -11.91 -10.69
N ILE A 81 7.59 -11.24 -11.64
CA ILE A 81 8.91 -10.64 -11.47
C ILE A 81 8.99 -9.66 -10.28
N GLU A 82 7.90 -8.99 -9.96
CA GLU A 82 7.80 -8.03 -8.86
C GLU A 82 7.86 -8.67 -7.47
N TYR A 83 7.39 -9.93 -7.32
CA TYR A 83 7.38 -10.63 -6.03
C TYR A 83 8.61 -11.50 -5.83
N ARG A 84 9.05 -12.23 -6.87
CA ARG A 84 10.19 -13.16 -6.86
C ARG A 84 10.23 -14.04 -5.59
N ALA A 85 11.17 -13.81 -4.68
CA ALA A 85 11.43 -14.64 -3.50
C ALA A 85 11.25 -13.82 -2.19
N THR A 86 10.06 -13.35 -1.90
CA THR A 86 9.80 -12.60 -0.68
C THR A 86 8.47 -13.02 -0.06
N GLU A 87 7.41 -12.49 -0.56
CA GLU A 87 6.05 -12.60 -0.05
C GLU A 87 5.19 -13.30 -1.11
N ALA A 88 4.13 -13.97 -0.70
CA ALA A 88 3.10 -14.41 -1.65
C ALA A 88 2.46 -13.17 -2.31
N PRO A 89 2.05 -13.24 -3.59
CA PRO A 89 1.30 -12.17 -4.22
C PRO A 89 0.06 -11.77 -3.41
N ASP A 90 -0.24 -10.46 -3.35
CA ASP A 90 -1.32 -9.92 -2.52
C ASP A 90 -2.71 -10.44 -2.92
N ASP A 91 -2.89 -10.78 -4.18
CA ASP A 91 -4.11 -11.39 -4.71
C ASP A 91 -4.26 -12.89 -4.39
N LEU A 92 -3.27 -13.50 -3.75
CA LEU A 92 -3.32 -14.89 -3.26
C LEU A 92 -3.42 -14.97 -1.72
N LEU A 93 -3.11 -13.89 -1.00
CA LEU A 93 -3.13 -13.86 0.46
C LEU A 93 -4.51 -14.18 1.05
N GLY A 94 -4.56 -15.09 2.02
CA GLY A 94 -5.81 -15.49 2.69
C GLY A 94 -6.74 -16.29 1.80
N ASN A 95 -6.27 -16.73 0.63
CA ASN A 95 -6.93 -17.78 -0.16
C ASN A 95 -6.35 -19.15 0.21
N TYR A 96 -7.11 -20.22 0.02
CA TYR A 96 -6.57 -21.56 0.13
C TYR A 96 -5.67 -21.88 -1.06
N ALA A 97 -4.68 -22.73 -0.82
CA ALA A 97 -3.88 -23.38 -1.83
C ALA A 97 -3.80 -24.89 -1.59
N MET A 98 -3.60 -25.63 -2.66
CA MET A 98 -3.17 -27.02 -2.62
C MET A 98 -1.65 -27.05 -2.60
N TYR A 99 -1.06 -27.55 -1.52
CA TYR A 99 0.39 -27.75 -1.36
C TYR A 99 0.72 -29.17 -1.73
N ILE A 100 1.71 -29.35 -2.58
CA ILE A 100 2.15 -30.64 -3.09
C ILE A 100 3.65 -30.78 -2.85
N ASP A 101 4.07 -31.83 -2.14
CA ASP A 101 5.47 -32.17 -1.92
C ASP A 101 6.09 -32.98 -3.08
N LYS A 102 7.37 -33.29 -2.98
CA LYS A 102 8.09 -34.09 -3.98
C LYS A 102 7.61 -35.55 -4.12
N ASN A 103 6.89 -36.08 -3.13
CA ASN A 103 6.31 -37.43 -3.16
C ASN A 103 4.90 -37.45 -3.76
N LEU A 104 4.39 -36.28 -4.16
CA LEU A 104 3.02 -36.04 -4.62
C LEU A 104 1.98 -36.18 -3.51
N ASP A 105 2.40 -36.13 -2.24
CA ASP A 105 1.47 -35.98 -1.13
C ASP A 105 0.99 -34.53 -1.10
N TYR A 106 -0.30 -34.33 -0.83
CA TYR A 106 -0.88 -32.99 -0.85
C TYR A 106 -1.78 -32.71 0.36
N TYR A 107 -1.90 -31.42 0.68
CA TYR A 107 -2.82 -30.88 1.67
C TYR A 107 -3.33 -29.51 1.26
N PHE A 108 -4.39 -29.03 1.91
CA PHE A 108 -4.92 -27.69 1.70
C PHE A 108 -4.65 -26.82 2.90
N SER A 109 -4.20 -25.59 2.66
CA SER A 109 -3.99 -24.58 3.70
C SER A 109 -4.16 -23.17 3.12
N GLU A 110 -4.47 -22.21 3.98
CA GLU A 110 -4.47 -20.80 3.58
C GLU A 110 -3.05 -20.28 3.33
N ILE A 111 -2.92 -19.41 2.35
CA ILE A 111 -1.69 -18.65 2.11
C ILE A 111 -1.63 -17.51 3.12
N ILE A 112 -0.78 -17.64 4.15
CA ILE A 112 -0.70 -16.72 5.28
C ILE A 112 0.62 -15.96 5.26
N LEU A 113 0.57 -14.67 5.62
CA LEU A 113 1.74 -13.89 6.01
C LEU A 113 2.03 -14.12 7.49
N GLU A 114 3.02 -14.94 7.83
CA GLU A 114 3.45 -15.08 9.22
C GLU A 114 4.25 -13.87 9.72
N ASN A 115 5.08 -13.30 8.85
CA ASN A 115 5.81 -12.09 9.19
C ASN A 115 4.90 -10.88 9.04
N LYS A 116 4.57 -10.26 10.16
CA LYS A 116 3.83 -8.98 10.24
C LYS A 116 4.67 -7.79 9.73
N ASN A 117 5.37 -7.97 8.63
CA ASN A 117 5.98 -6.86 7.90
C ASN A 117 4.87 -6.11 7.20
N PHE A 118 4.18 -5.26 7.97
CA PHE A 118 3.12 -4.43 7.44
C PHE A 118 3.66 -3.58 6.31
N SER A 119 2.89 -3.53 5.26
CA SER A 119 3.14 -2.61 4.16
C SER A 119 2.89 -1.19 4.63
N LYS A 120 3.92 -0.34 4.59
CA LYS A 120 3.86 0.99 5.19
C LYS A 120 4.04 2.08 4.15
N ILE A 121 3.25 3.14 4.29
CA ILE A 121 3.48 4.43 3.66
C ILE A 121 3.83 5.43 4.75
N ASN A 122 5.07 5.92 4.75
CA ASN A 122 5.48 7.00 5.64
C ASN A 122 5.62 8.29 4.84
N LYS A 123 4.96 9.37 5.30
CA LYS A 123 5.02 10.70 4.68
C LYS A 123 5.54 11.72 5.68
N GLU A 124 6.63 12.37 5.34
CA GLU A 124 7.15 13.56 6.04
C GLU A 124 6.83 14.78 5.19
N ILE A 125 6.01 15.70 5.70
CA ILE A 125 5.49 16.84 4.93
C ILE A 125 5.84 18.14 5.64
N LEU A 126 6.61 19.01 4.98
CA LEU A 126 6.92 20.33 5.44
C LEU A 126 6.23 21.38 4.55
N VAL A 127 5.29 22.12 5.12
CA VAL A 127 4.57 23.20 4.47
C VAL A 127 5.08 24.56 4.94
N ASN A 128 5.66 25.31 4.03
CA ASN A 128 6.09 26.69 4.30
C ASN A 128 5.05 27.69 3.78
N LEU A 129 4.47 28.45 4.67
CA LEU A 129 3.55 29.54 4.35
C LEU A 129 4.29 30.89 4.32
N PRO A 130 4.28 31.64 3.21
CA PRO A 130 4.88 32.96 3.15
C PRO A 130 4.03 33.98 3.93
N LYS A 131 4.63 35.13 4.28
CA LYS A 131 3.93 36.19 5.05
C LYS A 131 2.63 36.68 4.40
N ASN A 132 2.55 36.67 3.08
CA ASN A 132 1.35 37.08 2.34
C ASN A 132 0.28 35.99 2.23
N LEU A 133 0.59 34.75 2.67
CA LEU A 133 -0.33 33.59 2.67
C LEU A 133 -0.95 33.27 1.30
N LYS A 134 -0.32 33.66 0.18
CA LYS A 134 -0.91 33.46 -1.16
C LYS A 134 -0.60 32.09 -1.78
N LYS A 135 0.57 31.53 -1.44
CA LYS A 135 1.02 30.23 -1.98
C LYS A 135 1.75 29.48 -0.89
N ALA A 136 1.49 28.20 -0.77
CA ALA A 136 2.26 27.30 0.08
C ALA A 136 3.37 26.62 -0.73
N VAL A 137 4.54 26.44 -0.12
CA VAL A 137 5.59 25.56 -0.65
C VAL A 137 5.60 24.30 0.18
N ILE A 138 5.39 23.16 -0.45
CA ILE A 138 5.34 21.86 0.20
C ILE A 138 6.59 21.07 -0.22
N ASN A 139 7.29 20.51 0.78
CA ASN A 139 8.29 19.47 0.57
C ASN A 139 7.76 18.20 1.20
N GLU A 140 7.68 17.14 0.42
CA GLU A 140 7.20 15.83 0.87
C GLU A 140 8.30 14.79 0.62
N ASN A 141 8.57 13.95 1.64
CA ASN A 141 9.35 12.74 1.55
C ASN A 141 8.41 11.56 1.84
N ARG A 142 8.25 10.69 0.86
CA ARG A 142 7.36 9.53 0.92
C ARG A 142 8.18 8.25 0.82
N LYS A 143 7.93 7.29 1.73
CA LYS A 143 8.58 5.98 1.76
C LYS A 143 7.51 4.90 1.68
N PHE A 144 7.72 3.92 0.80
CA PHE A 144 6.85 2.76 0.62
C PHE A 144 7.64 1.50 0.96
N THR A 145 7.08 0.64 1.79
CA THR A 145 7.65 -0.68 2.14
C THR A 145 6.62 -1.79 1.93
N GLY A 146 7.07 -3.05 1.95
CA GLY A 146 6.21 -4.21 1.74
C GLY A 146 5.48 -4.14 0.40
N TYR A 147 4.21 -4.57 0.37
CA TYR A 147 3.39 -4.55 -0.85
C TYR A 147 3.24 -3.14 -1.45
N TRP A 148 3.18 -2.08 -0.63
CA TRP A 148 3.20 -0.72 -1.16
C TRP A 148 4.48 -0.42 -1.95
N GLY A 149 5.62 -0.95 -1.49
CA GLY A 149 6.89 -0.84 -2.21
C GLY A 149 6.86 -1.62 -3.52
N ILE A 150 6.41 -2.88 -3.49
CA ILE A 150 6.32 -3.78 -4.64
C ILE A 150 5.43 -3.18 -5.72
N LEU A 151 4.17 -2.89 -5.39
CA LEU A 151 3.18 -2.38 -6.33
C LEU A 151 3.57 -1.02 -6.93
N ASN A 152 4.10 -0.11 -6.11
CA ASN A 152 4.50 1.20 -6.62
C ASN A 152 5.78 1.15 -7.48
N ARG A 153 6.71 0.22 -7.24
CA ARG A 153 7.85 -0.01 -8.14
C ARG A 153 7.40 -0.52 -9.50
N ASN A 154 6.42 -1.42 -9.50
CA ASN A 154 5.86 -1.93 -10.74
C ASN A 154 5.28 -0.80 -11.61
N TYR A 155 4.56 0.15 -11.02
CA TYR A 155 4.11 1.35 -11.73
C TYR A 155 5.27 2.16 -12.31
N VAL A 156 6.36 2.35 -11.58
CA VAL A 156 7.54 3.06 -12.08
C VAL A 156 8.18 2.29 -13.24
N TYR A 157 8.38 0.99 -13.09
CA TYR A 157 8.99 0.12 -14.09
C TYR A 157 8.20 0.07 -15.41
N LEU A 158 6.88 -0.13 -15.34
CA LEU A 158 6.02 -0.17 -16.51
C LEU A 158 5.91 1.18 -17.20
N SER A 159 6.13 2.26 -16.49
CA SER A 159 5.96 3.61 -16.97
C SER A 159 7.20 4.29 -17.52
N GLU A 160 8.36 3.65 -17.65
CA GLU A 160 9.62 4.29 -18.14
C GLU A 160 9.55 4.90 -19.54
N ASN A 161 8.62 4.47 -20.41
CA ASN A 161 8.50 4.93 -21.80
C ASN A 161 7.42 6.01 -22.06
N GLU A 162 6.51 6.39 -21.12
CA GLU A 162 5.34 7.25 -21.45
C GLU A 162 5.05 8.43 -20.48
N LYS A 163 5.98 9.05 -19.69
CA LYS A 163 5.71 9.01 -18.33
C LYS A 163 5.89 10.08 -17.33
N THR A 164 6.50 11.12 -17.65
CA THR A 164 6.87 12.13 -16.64
C THR A 164 5.64 12.73 -15.96
N ASP A 165 4.60 13.07 -16.70
CA ASP A 165 3.44 13.78 -16.16
C ASP A 165 2.53 12.86 -15.34
N PHE A 166 2.27 11.62 -15.81
CA PHE A 166 1.47 10.66 -15.08
C PHE A 166 2.12 10.27 -13.74
N LEU A 167 3.42 9.95 -13.73
CA LEU A 167 4.13 9.61 -12.50
C LEU A 167 4.19 10.78 -11.52
N ILE A 168 4.38 11.99 -12.03
CA ILE A 168 4.37 13.19 -11.19
C ILE A 168 3.01 13.37 -10.53
N ASP A 169 1.91 13.21 -11.26
CA ASP A 169 0.56 13.31 -10.70
C ASP A 169 0.28 12.19 -9.70
N TYR A 170 0.63 10.95 -10.02
CA TYR A 170 0.42 9.80 -9.17
C TYR A 170 1.20 9.90 -7.85
N PHE A 171 2.44 10.39 -7.90
CA PHE A 171 3.30 10.51 -6.72
C PHE A 171 3.29 11.90 -6.07
N THR A 172 2.34 12.75 -6.37
CA THR A 172 2.13 14.02 -5.65
C THR A 172 0.88 13.98 -4.78
N ILE A 173 0.65 15.02 -3.99
CA ILE A 173 -0.53 15.13 -3.15
C ILE A 173 -1.77 15.25 -4.05
N SER A 174 -2.66 14.27 -3.97
CA SER A 174 -3.93 14.26 -4.68
C SER A 174 -4.92 15.28 -4.06
N GLY A 175 -5.86 15.80 -4.85
CA GLY A 175 -6.86 16.77 -4.38
C GLY A 175 -6.33 18.21 -4.19
N LEU A 176 -5.13 18.50 -4.69
CA LEU A 176 -4.64 19.86 -4.92
C LEU A 176 -4.81 20.17 -6.40
N ASP A 177 -5.75 21.09 -6.72
CA ASP A 177 -6.09 21.45 -8.11
C ASP A 177 -5.12 22.47 -8.70
N ASP A 178 -4.68 23.45 -7.89
CA ASP A 178 -3.67 24.45 -8.25
C ASP A 178 -2.30 24.02 -7.68
N LYS A 179 -1.71 22.98 -8.24
CA LYS A 179 -0.36 22.54 -7.87
C LYS A 179 0.61 22.68 -9.04
N LYS A 180 1.83 23.14 -8.74
CA LYS A 180 2.95 23.12 -9.66
C LYS A 180 4.11 22.39 -9.01
N VAL A 181 4.53 21.28 -9.60
CA VAL A 181 5.72 20.54 -9.16
C VAL A 181 6.97 21.30 -9.60
N LEU A 182 7.88 21.57 -8.64
CA LEU A 182 9.14 22.25 -8.88
C LEU A 182 10.29 21.26 -9.03
N LYS A 183 10.23 20.17 -8.27
CA LYS A 183 11.24 19.11 -8.28
C LYS A 183 10.62 17.82 -7.77
N TYR A 184 11.00 16.71 -8.38
CA TYR A 184 10.74 15.38 -7.84
C TYR A 184 11.96 14.49 -8.02
N GLN A 185 12.08 13.47 -7.21
CA GLN A 185 13.13 12.46 -7.27
C GLN A 185 12.60 11.14 -6.78
N ILE A 186 12.81 10.08 -7.54
CA ILE A 186 12.48 8.71 -7.19
C ILE A 186 13.79 7.96 -6.95
N ASN A 187 13.90 7.27 -5.82
CA ASN A 187 15.07 6.49 -5.45
C ASN A 187 14.64 5.05 -5.12
N ASN A 188 15.51 4.09 -5.39
CA ASN A 188 15.27 2.67 -5.18
C ASN A 188 14.06 2.18 -6.00
N TYR A 189 13.92 2.65 -7.23
CA TYR A 189 12.79 2.33 -8.11
C TYR A 189 12.98 1.02 -8.88
N ASP A 190 14.20 0.52 -8.97
CA ASP A 190 14.48 -0.75 -9.60
C ASP A 190 13.78 -1.90 -8.86
N ILE A 191 13.21 -2.83 -9.60
CA ILE A 191 12.45 -3.96 -9.08
C ILE A 191 13.33 -4.88 -8.20
N ASP A 192 14.64 -4.92 -8.43
CA ASP A 192 15.59 -5.67 -7.63
C ASP A 192 15.68 -5.20 -6.17
N TYR A 193 15.26 -3.96 -5.87
CA TYR A 193 15.16 -3.49 -4.50
C TYR A 193 14.06 -4.18 -3.68
N ASN A 194 13.11 -4.87 -4.30
CA ASN A 194 12.10 -5.66 -3.59
C ASN A 194 12.76 -6.77 -2.75
N PHE A 195 13.79 -7.46 -3.30
CA PHE A 195 14.53 -8.49 -2.56
C PHE A 195 15.34 -7.98 -1.38
N ARG A 196 15.83 -6.75 -1.49
CA ARG A 196 16.69 -6.15 -0.48
C ARG A 196 15.88 -5.48 0.61
N ASN A 197 14.56 -5.60 0.57
CA ASN A 197 13.62 -4.91 1.47
C ASN A 197 13.93 -3.41 1.62
N GLN A 198 14.41 -2.78 0.53
CA GLN A 198 14.73 -1.36 0.51
C GLN A 198 13.46 -0.56 0.20
N PRO A 199 13.16 0.49 0.96
CA PRO A 199 11.99 1.31 0.67
C PRO A 199 12.11 2.04 -0.66
N LEU A 200 11.03 2.05 -1.45
CA LEU A 200 10.88 3.02 -2.52
C LEU A 200 10.74 4.41 -1.89
N ARG A 201 11.53 5.38 -2.36
CA ARG A 201 11.52 6.75 -1.82
C ARG A 201 11.20 7.75 -2.89
N ILE A 202 10.26 8.65 -2.60
CA ILE A 202 9.85 9.71 -3.50
C ILE A 202 9.92 11.03 -2.75
N ASN A 203 10.72 11.95 -3.27
CA ASN A 203 10.84 13.29 -2.75
C ASN A 203 10.22 14.26 -3.74
N THR A 204 9.27 15.08 -3.28
CA THR A 204 8.64 16.09 -4.10
C THR A 204 8.76 17.47 -3.47
N LYS A 205 8.86 18.48 -4.32
CA LYS A 205 8.70 19.88 -3.94
C LYS A 205 7.70 20.52 -4.86
N LEU A 206 6.64 21.06 -4.31
CA LEU A 206 5.58 21.68 -5.07
C LEU A 206 5.12 23.03 -4.47
N ILE A 207 4.45 23.82 -5.26
CA ILE A 207 3.75 25.04 -4.86
C ILE A 207 2.26 24.85 -5.13
N THR A 208 1.42 25.34 -4.20
CA THR A 208 -0.04 25.36 -4.36
C THR A 208 -0.67 26.60 -3.72
N ARG A 209 -1.85 26.99 -4.21
CA ARG A 209 -2.72 27.99 -3.58
C ARG A 209 -3.87 27.38 -2.79
N ASP A 210 -4.08 26.09 -2.88
CA ASP A 210 -5.25 25.38 -2.35
C ASP A 210 -5.29 25.29 -0.82
N LEU A 211 -4.15 25.57 -0.15
CA LEU A 211 -4.08 25.44 1.30
C LEU A 211 -4.60 26.66 2.06
N VAL A 212 -4.69 27.85 1.44
CA VAL A 212 -5.12 29.04 2.16
C VAL A 212 -6.23 29.75 1.39
N LYS A 213 -7.34 29.98 2.07
CA LYS A 213 -8.46 30.79 1.56
C LYS A 213 -8.82 31.92 2.52
N LYS A 214 -9.42 32.97 1.99
CA LYS A 214 -10.01 34.05 2.77
C LYS A 214 -11.53 34.01 2.60
N VAL A 215 -12.24 33.93 3.72
CA VAL A 215 -13.69 33.88 3.76
C VAL A 215 -14.14 34.84 4.87
N ASP A 216 -14.98 35.80 4.54
CA ASP A 216 -15.55 36.78 5.49
C ASP A 216 -14.51 37.49 6.38
N GLY A 217 -13.37 37.86 5.78
CA GLY A 217 -12.27 38.51 6.48
C GLY A 217 -11.37 37.57 7.30
N LYS A 218 -11.74 36.30 7.46
CA LYS A 218 -10.97 35.29 8.14
C LYS A 218 -9.97 34.60 7.19
N THR A 219 -8.85 34.19 7.75
CA THR A 219 -7.85 33.35 7.01
C THR A 219 -8.03 31.91 7.42
N ILE A 220 -8.40 31.08 6.49
CA ILE A 220 -8.61 29.64 6.70
C ILE A 220 -7.46 28.84 6.06
N LEU A 221 -6.90 27.91 6.82
CA LEU A 221 -5.87 27.00 6.36
C LEU A 221 -6.46 25.58 6.25
N ASN A 222 -6.50 25.03 5.03
CA ASN A 222 -6.97 23.67 4.72
C ASN A 222 -5.88 22.65 5.10
N VAL A 223 -5.72 22.39 6.38
CA VAL A 223 -4.63 21.55 6.90
C VAL A 223 -4.77 20.09 6.48
N GLY A 224 -6.00 19.60 6.33
CA GLY A 224 -6.26 18.21 5.97
C GLY A 224 -5.87 17.87 4.54
N LYS A 225 -5.92 18.83 3.60
CA LYS A 225 -5.60 18.56 2.18
C LYS A 225 -4.21 17.98 1.95
N VAL A 226 -3.25 18.18 2.84
CA VAL A 226 -1.88 17.68 2.66
C VAL A 226 -1.73 16.16 2.79
N ILE A 227 -2.71 15.46 3.37
CA ILE A 227 -2.68 13.99 3.39
C ILE A 227 -3.06 13.38 2.05
N GLY A 228 -3.67 14.16 1.13
CA GLY A 228 -4.23 13.72 -0.14
C GLY A 228 -5.68 13.24 -0.01
N LEU A 229 -6.34 13.02 -1.15
CA LEU A 229 -7.71 12.51 -1.19
C LEU A 229 -7.82 11.19 -0.42
N GLN A 230 -8.88 11.07 0.35
CA GLN A 230 -9.20 9.89 1.16
C GLN A 230 -10.51 9.27 0.68
N SER A 231 -10.62 7.95 0.86
CA SER A 231 -11.87 7.24 0.60
C SER A 231 -12.92 7.63 1.62
N ASN A 232 -14.11 7.97 1.16
CA ASN A 232 -15.28 8.17 2.01
C ASN A 232 -16.29 7.08 1.69
N LEU A 233 -16.50 6.19 2.65
CA LEU A 233 -17.42 5.07 2.49
C LEU A 233 -18.81 5.48 2.93
N PHE A 234 -19.70 5.57 1.95
CA PHE A 234 -21.13 5.77 2.18
C PHE A 234 -21.88 4.70 1.36
N ASN A 235 -22.74 3.94 2.02
CA ASN A 235 -23.65 3.00 1.38
C ASN A 235 -24.94 2.96 2.21
N GLU A 236 -26.07 3.11 1.55
CA GLU A 236 -27.40 3.01 2.17
C GLU A 236 -27.87 1.54 2.24
N ASP A 237 -27.33 0.67 1.38
CA ASP A 237 -27.71 -0.73 1.32
C ASP A 237 -26.98 -1.56 2.37
N GLU A 238 -27.66 -2.60 2.88
CA GLU A 238 -27.05 -3.57 3.78
C GLU A 238 -25.92 -4.34 3.06
N ARG A 239 -24.78 -4.44 3.73
CA ARG A 239 -23.64 -5.15 3.19
C ARG A 239 -23.85 -6.66 3.19
N ILE A 240 -23.72 -7.29 2.02
CA ILE A 240 -23.90 -8.74 1.85
C ILE A 240 -22.58 -9.48 2.14
N ASN A 241 -21.45 -8.99 1.63
CA ASN A 241 -20.15 -9.65 1.72
C ASN A 241 -19.30 -9.13 2.90
N PRO A 242 -18.40 -9.95 3.46
CA PRO A 242 -17.36 -9.49 4.37
C PRO A 242 -16.54 -8.34 3.79
N ILE A 243 -15.91 -7.57 4.67
CA ILE A 243 -14.96 -6.55 4.24
C ILE A 243 -13.62 -7.24 4.04
N GLU A 244 -13.02 -7.06 2.90
CA GLU A 244 -11.68 -7.58 2.60
C GLU A 244 -10.78 -6.46 2.10
N ILE A 245 -9.53 -6.49 2.55
CA ILE A 245 -8.48 -5.60 2.07
C ILE A 245 -7.40 -6.43 1.35
N ASN A 246 -6.64 -5.79 0.49
CA ASN A 246 -5.64 -6.49 -0.32
C ASN A 246 -4.53 -7.10 0.54
N PHE A 247 -4.05 -6.36 1.53
CA PHE A 247 -3.01 -6.78 2.46
C PHE A 247 -3.05 -5.89 3.72
N PRO A 248 -2.55 -6.37 4.87
CA PRO A 248 -2.38 -5.53 6.05
C PRO A 248 -1.47 -4.34 5.75
N ASN A 249 -1.88 -3.15 6.17
CA ASN A 249 -1.17 -1.94 5.80
C ASN A 249 -1.25 -0.84 6.86
N GLU A 250 -0.26 0.08 6.82
CA GLU A 250 -0.13 1.20 7.75
C GLU A 250 0.27 2.48 7.01
N TYR A 251 -0.24 3.60 7.52
CA TYR A 251 0.07 4.95 7.04
C TYR A 251 0.54 5.81 8.21
N TYR A 252 1.67 6.48 8.03
CA TYR A 252 2.21 7.42 8.99
C TYR A 252 2.48 8.76 8.34
N TYR A 253 2.01 9.84 8.99
CA TYR A 253 2.24 11.20 8.54
C TYR A 253 2.90 12.00 9.67
N ASP A 254 4.04 12.64 9.37
CA ASP A 254 4.66 13.71 10.17
C ASP A 254 4.55 15.01 9.38
N ILE A 255 3.60 15.87 9.76
CA ILE A 255 3.26 17.08 9.01
C ILE A 255 3.66 18.29 9.84
N LYS A 256 4.37 19.24 9.22
CA LYS A 256 4.78 20.48 9.84
C LYS A 256 4.39 21.67 8.96
N PHE A 257 3.56 22.56 9.51
CA PHE A 257 3.26 23.84 8.90
C PHE A 257 4.07 24.94 9.56
N MET A 258 4.87 25.63 8.76
CA MET A 258 5.58 26.83 9.19
C MET A 258 4.68 28.03 8.95
N ILE A 259 4.01 28.51 10.01
CA ILE A 259 3.06 29.61 9.99
C ILE A 259 3.81 30.91 10.20
N PRO A 260 3.53 32.00 9.47
CA PRO A 260 4.18 33.29 9.68
C PRO A 260 3.98 33.81 11.11
N LYS A 261 4.96 34.52 11.64
CA LYS A 261 4.83 35.17 12.96
C LYS A 261 3.63 36.13 13.02
N GLY A 262 2.98 36.20 14.18
CA GLY A 262 1.82 37.08 14.41
C GLY A 262 0.48 36.41 14.12
N TYR A 263 0.44 35.09 13.97
CA TYR A 263 -0.80 34.33 13.85
C TYR A 263 -0.98 33.35 15.01
N LYS A 264 -2.23 33.17 15.43
CA LYS A 264 -2.72 32.14 16.36
C LYS A 264 -3.62 31.17 15.61
N ILE A 265 -3.76 29.97 16.15
CA ILE A 265 -4.70 28.96 15.69
C ILE A 265 -5.86 28.91 16.68
N ALA A 266 -7.10 29.07 16.19
CA ALA A 266 -8.27 29.12 17.04
C ALA A 266 -8.75 27.72 17.47
N ASN A 267 -8.71 26.74 16.57
CA ASN A 267 -9.41 25.45 16.74
C ASN A 267 -8.46 24.23 16.56
N ILE A 268 -7.29 24.27 17.19
CA ILE A 268 -6.29 23.19 17.09
C ILE A 268 -6.79 21.82 17.59
N HIS A 269 -7.73 21.82 18.54
CA HIS A 269 -8.29 20.60 19.13
C HIS A 269 -9.03 19.74 18.11
N ASP A 270 -9.59 20.34 17.04
CA ASP A 270 -10.29 19.63 15.97
C ASP A 270 -9.36 18.65 15.21
N LEU A 271 -8.04 18.91 15.29
CA LEU A 271 -7.02 18.07 14.65
C LEU A 271 -6.66 16.81 15.45
N THR A 272 -7.27 16.61 16.63
CA THR A 272 -7.07 15.41 17.44
C THR A 272 -8.28 14.51 17.32
N LYS A 273 -8.09 13.37 16.65
CA LYS A 273 -9.13 12.38 16.41
C LYS A 273 -8.63 10.99 16.70
N GLU A 274 -9.51 10.09 17.14
CA GLU A 274 -9.22 8.67 17.27
C GLU A 274 -10.48 7.86 16.96
N LYS A 275 -10.36 6.89 16.04
CA LYS A 275 -11.37 5.87 15.74
C LYS A 275 -10.68 4.52 15.67
N LYS A 276 -11.33 3.49 16.21
CA LYS A 276 -10.79 2.12 16.31
C LYS A 276 -11.84 1.11 15.91
N PHE A 277 -11.39 0.05 15.30
CA PHE A 277 -12.11 -1.20 15.17
C PHE A 277 -11.44 -2.24 16.08
N ILE A 278 -12.20 -2.83 16.99
CA ILE A 278 -11.73 -3.83 17.94
C ILE A 278 -12.35 -5.16 17.53
N SER A 279 -11.53 -6.14 17.15
CA SER A 279 -11.98 -7.48 16.79
C SER A 279 -12.61 -8.23 17.96
N VAL A 280 -13.27 -9.36 17.70
CA VAL A 280 -13.98 -10.14 18.71
C VAL A 280 -13.06 -10.69 19.82
N ASP A 281 -11.79 -10.87 19.53
CA ASP A 281 -10.73 -11.26 20.48
C ASP A 281 -10.15 -10.10 21.30
N GLY A 282 -10.71 -8.89 21.15
CA GLY A 282 -10.32 -7.68 21.89
C GLY A 282 -9.12 -6.93 21.32
N ASN A 283 -8.55 -7.34 20.18
CA ASN A 283 -7.42 -6.65 19.57
C ASN A 283 -7.89 -5.48 18.70
N VAL A 284 -7.13 -4.37 18.69
CA VAL A 284 -7.35 -3.28 17.76
C VAL A 284 -6.78 -3.70 16.41
N THR A 285 -7.64 -3.94 15.42
CA THR A 285 -7.24 -4.41 14.08
C THR A 285 -7.35 -3.35 13.00
N ALA A 286 -8.07 -2.25 13.24
CA ALA A 286 -7.98 -1.05 12.42
C ALA A 286 -8.05 0.19 13.32
N GLN A 287 -7.32 1.25 12.95
CA GLN A 287 -7.31 2.51 13.69
C GLN A 287 -6.96 3.67 12.78
N PHE A 288 -7.62 4.80 13.00
CA PHE A 288 -7.17 6.14 12.62
C PHE A 288 -6.92 6.95 13.88
N LYS A 289 -5.75 7.58 13.99
CA LYS A 289 -5.40 8.45 15.11
C LYS A 289 -4.61 9.64 14.62
N SER A 290 -5.02 10.84 15.04
CA SER A 290 -4.30 12.08 14.80
C SER A 290 -4.05 12.86 16.09
N SER A 291 -3.00 13.66 16.11
CA SER A 291 -2.67 14.58 17.19
C SER A 291 -2.00 15.82 16.63
N ALA A 292 -2.16 16.97 17.29
CA ALA A 292 -1.59 18.23 16.85
C ALA A 292 -1.03 19.04 18.02
N ASN A 293 0.04 19.79 17.77
CA ASN A 293 0.63 20.76 18.68
C ASN A 293 1.10 22.00 17.92
N PHE A 294 0.92 23.19 18.52
CA PHE A 294 1.36 24.45 17.96
C PHE A 294 2.33 25.18 18.88
N GLU A 295 3.58 25.25 18.46
CA GLU A 295 4.64 25.92 19.22
C GLU A 295 5.57 26.71 18.28
N LYS A 296 6.02 27.88 18.72
CA LYS A 296 7.02 28.69 18.00
C LYS A 296 6.69 28.87 16.50
N ASN A 297 5.42 29.16 16.19
CA ASN A 297 4.89 29.32 14.82
C ASN A 297 4.95 28.04 13.96
N ARG A 298 5.10 26.89 14.56
CA ARG A 298 5.06 25.58 13.91
C ARG A 298 3.86 24.79 14.40
N LEU A 299 2.93 24.47 13.49
CA LEU A 299 1.90 23.48 13.72
C LEU A 299 2.47 22.13 13.30
N SER A 300 2.56 21.21 14.26
CA SER A 300 3.00 19.84 14.04
C SER A 300 1.79 18.91 14.18
N ILE A 301 1.57 18.06 13.18
CA ILE A 301 0.47 17.09 13.16
C ILE A 301 1.09 15.72 12.92
N LYS A 302 0.68 14.72 13.71
CA LYS A 302 1.04 13.32 13.51
C LYS A 302 -0.22 12.52 13.26
N ILE A 303 -0.19 11.65 12.26
CA ILE A 303 -1.29 10.73 11.97
C ILE A 303 -0.71 9.33 11.89
N SER A 304 -1.40 8.37 12.49
CA SER A 304 -1.20 6.95 12.26
C SER A 304 -2.54 6.31 11.93
N GLU A 305 -2.52 5.50 10.88
CA GLU A 305 -3.67 4.76 10.40
C GLU A 305 -3.20 3.37 10.04
N PHE A 306 -3.96 2.33 10.42
CA PHE A 306 -3.60 0.96 10.08
C PHE A 306 -4.81 0.05 9.96
N TYR A 307 -4.62 -1.04 9.19
CA TYR A 307 -5.55 -2.13 8.94
C TYR A 307 -4.77 -3.44 8.98
N ASN A 308 -4.90 -4.20 10.08
CA ASN A 308 -4.04 -5.36 10.39
C ASN A 308 -4.68 -6.71 10.08
N SER A 309 -5.92 -6.75 9.62
CA SER A 309 -6.63 -7.98 9.25
C SER A 309 -6.98 -7.95 7.76
N LEU A 310 -6.87 -9.09 7.10
CA LEU A 310 -7.34 -9.23 5.70
C LEU A 310 -8.86 -9.18 5.61
N LYS A 311 -9.57 -9.62 6.66
CA LYS A 311 -11.03 -9.74 6.67
C LYS A 311 -11.60 -9.06 7.93
N TYR A 312 -12.73 -8.39 7.76
CA TYR A 312 -13.53 -7.81 8.85
C TYR A 312 -14.99 -8.26 8.71
N GLU A 313 -15.68 -8.40 9.83
CA GLU A 313 -17.03 -8.91 9.89
C GLU A 313 -18.02 -7.92 9.24
N LYS A 314 -18.88 -8.43 8.34
CA LYS A 314 -19.88 -7.60 7.63
C LYS A 314 -20.89 -6.93 8.56
N ASN A 315 -21.27 -7.60 9.65
CA ASN A 315 -22.22 -7.09 10.64
C ASN A 315 -21.65 -5.96 11.52
N ARG A 316 -20.35 -5.70 11.41
CA ARG A 316 -19.63 -4.59 12.07
C ARG A 316 -19.10 -3.56 11.08
N TYR A 317 -19.69 -3.54 9.89
CA TYR A 317 -19.26 -2.62 8.81
C TYR A 317 -19.25 -1.16 9.25
N ASP A 318 -20.24 -0.72 10.02
CA ASP A 318 -20.33 0.67 10.46
C ASP A 318 -19.12 1.10 11.31
N GLU A 319 -18.65 0.22 12.20
CA GLU A 319 -17.46 0.49 13.01
C GLU A 319 -16.20 0.58 12.13
N PHE A 320 -16.06 -0.32 11.15
CA PHE A 320 -14.93 -0.28 10.20
C PHE A 320 -14.99 0.96 9.30
N ARG A 321 -16.18 1.29 8.78
CA ARG A 321 -16.43 2.50 7.99
C ARG A 321 -16.06 3.77 8.75
N ASP A 322 -16.36 3.85 10.04
CA ASP A 322 -16.00 4.97 10.90
C ASP A 322 -14.49 5.20 10.96
N VAL A 323 -13.67 4.14 10.94
CA VAL A 323 -12.21 4.27 10.89
C VAL A 323 -11.76 4.87 9.57
N ILE A 324 -12.25 4.35 8.43
CA ILE A 324 -11.91 4.87 7.10
C ILE A 324 -12.39 6.31 6.94
N ASN A 325 -13.63 6.59 7.32
CA ASN A 325 -14.21 7.92 7.17
C ASN A 325 -13.53 8.96 8.07
N ALA A 326 -12.88 8.55 9.17
CA ALA A 326 -12.10 9.47 10.00
C ALA A 326 -10.93 10.10 9.22
N ALA A 327 -10.31 9.37 8.29
CA ALA A 327 -9.29 9.92 7.38
C ALA A 327 -9.91 10.90 6.39
N ALA A 328 -11.09 10.59 5.81
CA ALA A 328 -11.83 11.48 4.92
C ALA A 328 -12.31 12.75 5.63
N GLU A 329 -12.77 12.63 6.88
CA GLU A 329 -13.09 13.78 7.72
C GLU A 329 -11.85 14.62 8.00
N PHE A 330 -10.70 14.00 8.30
CA PHE A 330 -9.46 14.73 8.54
C PHE A 330 -9.00 15.48 7.28
N TYR A 331 -9.14 14.88 6.09
CA TYR A 331 -8.84 15.56 4.81
C TYR A 331 -9.62 16.89 4.65
N ASN A 332 -10.83 16.96 5.17
CA ASN A 332 -11.68 18.15 5.09
C ASN A 332 -11.46 19.14 6.24
N LEU A 333 -10.51 18.88 7.16
CA LEU A 333 -10.29 19.77 8.29
C LEU A 333 -9.62 21.08 7.90
N GLU A 334 -10.17 22.12 8.45
CA GLU A 334 -9.77 23.52 8.28
C GLU A 334 -9.47 24.16 9.64
N ILE A 335 -8.45 24.98 9.69
CA ILE A 335 -8.16 25.78 10.88
C ILE A 335 -8.22 27.27 10.54
N GLU A 336 -8.70 28.06 11.51
CA GLU A 336 -8.71 29.51 11.41
C GLU A 336 -7.40 30.10 11.94
N LEU A 337 -6.75 30.94 11.13
CA LEU A 337 -5.59 31.74 11.49
C LEU A 337 -6.05 33.15 11.84
N SER A 338 -5.96 33.53 13.10
CA SER A 338 -6.21 34.89 13.58
C SER A 338 -4.91 35.64 13.81
N LYS A 339 -4.89 36.95 13.54
CA LYS A 339 -3.77 37.83 13.92
C LYS A 339 -3.74 38.03 15.44
N ASN A 340 -2.52 38.08 15.97
CA ASN A 340 -2.28 38.44 17.38
C ASN A 340 -2.68 39.90 17.63
#